data_edf026be35a774b7790265cc1d0cca07
#
_entry.id   edf026be35a774b7790265cc1d0cca07
#
_cell.length_a   1.000
_cell.length_b   1.000
_cell.length_c   1.000
_cell.angle_alpha   90.00
_cell.angle_beta   90.00
_cell.angle_gamma   90.00
#
_symmetry.space_group_name_H-M   'P 1'
#
loop_
_entity.id
_entity.type
_entity.pdbx_description
1 polymer ?
#
loop_
_entity_poly.entity_id
_entity_poly.type
_entity_poly.pdbx_seq_one_letter_code
_entity_poly.pdbx_strand_id
1 'polypeptide(L)'
;MVYLIVACFIALDFITGLLKAFKEKNYSSSTMREGLLHKCASALCIVFGVIVDYGQQFVDIGINIPVASAICGFIILMECGSIIENIGAINPEIMPTKIRELFSKFKE
;
A
#
# COMPACT_ATOMS: atom_id res chain seq x y z
N MET A 1 -4.38 -7.28 -14.40
CA MET A 1 -3.14 -7.76 -13.75
C MET A 1 -2.62 -6.79 -12.70
N VAL A 2 -2.57 -5.49 -12.98
CA VAL A 2 -2.06 -4.52 -11.99
C VAL A 2 -2.86 -4.52 -10.69
N TYR A 3 -4.18 -4.68 -10.76
CA TYR A 3 -5.01 -4.71 -9.57
C TYR A 3 -4.75 -5.93 -8.70
N LEU A 4 -4.43 -7.05 -9.33
CA LEU A 4 -4.06 -8.26 -8.61
C LEU A 4 -2.73 -8.05 -7.88
N ILE A 5 -1.77 -7.39 -8.53
CA ILE A 5 -0.48 -7.08 -7.91
C ILE A 5 -0.69 -6.17 -6.69
N VAL A 6 -1.50 -5.13 -6.83
CA VAL A 6 -1.81 -4.24 -5.70
C VAL A 6 -2.43 -5.03 -4.56
N ALA A 7 -3.39 -5.90 -4.86
CA ALA A 7 -4.04 -6.72 -3.85
C ALA A 7 -3.03 -7.62 -3.12
N CYS A 8 -2.07 -8.18 -3.85
CA CYS A 8 -1.02 -9.00 -3.25
C CYS A 8 -0.15 -8.19 -2.29
N PHE A 9 0.24 -6.97 -2.67
CA PHE A 9 1.03 -6.11 -1.79
C PHE A 9 0.24 -5.73 -0.54
N ILE A 10 -1.04 -5.40 -0.70
CA ILE A 10 -1.88 -5.05 0.44
C ILE A 10 -2.02 -6.25 1.38
N ALA A 11 -2.25 -7.44 0.83
CA ALA A 11 -2.36 -8.66 1.63
C ALA A 11 -1.06 -8.96 2.37
N LEU A 12 0.08 -8.81 1.69
CA LEU A 12 1.38 -9.08 2.30
C LEU A 12 1.68 -8.07 3.41
N ASP A 13 1.33 -6.81 3.20
CA ASP A 13 1.49 -5.79 4.24
C ASP A 13 0.64 -6.15 5.47
N PHE A 14 -0.59 -6.58 5.25
CA PHE A 14 -1.46 -6.98 6.34
C PHE A 14 -0.88 -8.17 7.12
N ILE A 15 -0.40 -9.19 6.40
CA ILE A 15 0.19 -10.39 7.01
C ILE A 15 1.45 -10.04 7.79
N THR A 16 2.36 -9.25 7.21
CA THR A 16 3.59 -8.87 7.90
C THR A 16 3.28 -7.96 9.09
N GLY A 17 2.25 -7.13 8.98
CA GLY A 17 1.80 -6.30 10.10
C GLY A 17 1.27 -7.13 11.26
N LEU A 18 0.53 -8.22 10.95
CA LEU A 18 0.05 -9.13 11.97
C LEU A 18 1.21 -9.83 12.67
N LEU A 19 2.21 -10.29 11.90
CA LEU A 19 3.38 -10.94 12.48
C LEU A 19 4.17 -9.99 13.37
N LYS A 20 4.31 -8.73 12.94
CA LYS A 20 4.95 -7.70 13.74
C LYS A 20 4.19 -7.49 15.06
N ALA A 21 2.87 -7.37 14.99
CA ALA A 21 2.03 -7.20 16.18
C ALA A 21 2.15 -8.39 17.12
N PHE A 22 2.23 -9.60 16.55
CA PHE A 22 2.40 -10.81 17.34
C PHE A 22 3.72 -10.79 18.09
N LYS A 23 4.80 -10.42 17.42
CA LYS A 23 6.11 -10.34 18.03
C LYS A 23 6.14 -9.29 19.16
N GLU A 24 5.55 -8.14 18.93
CA GLU A 24 5.55 -7.02 19.87
C GLU A 24 4.43 -7.13 20.91
N LYS A 25 3.58 -8.14 20.78
CA LYS A 25 2.42 -8.36 21.66
C LYS A 25 1.51 -7.13 21.71
N ASN A 26 1.35 -6.49 20.56
CA ASN A 26 0.54 -5.28 20.42
C ASN A 26 -0.67 -5.57 19.53
N TYR A 27 -1.73 -6.10 20.11
CA TYR A 27 -2.94 -6.49 19.40
C TYR A 27 -4.09 -5.50 19.60
N SER A 28 -3.80 -4.24 19.64
CA SER A 28 -4.82 -3.23 19.86
C SER A 28 -5.92 -3.30 18.79
N SER A 29 -7.18 -3.33 19.19
CA SER A 29 -8.32 -3.27 18.26
C SER A 29 -8.31 -1.96 17.49
N SER A 30 -7.89 -0.88 18.14
CA SER A 30 -7.78 0.42 17.53
C SER A 30 -6.77 0.41 16.39
N THR A 31 -5.60 -0.20 16.60
CA THR A 31 -4.56 -0.30 15.59
C THR A 31 -5.04 -1.12 14.39
N MET A 32 -5.74 -2.24 14.65
CA MET A 32 -6.27 -3.07 13.58
C MET A 32 -7.34 -2.34 12.77
N ARG A 33 -8.19 -1.57 13.45
CA ARG A 33 -9.21 -0.78 12.78
C ARG A 33 -8.59 0.27 11.87
N GLU A 34 -7.57 0.97 12.34
CA GLU A 34 -6.87 1.96 11.52
C GLU A 34 -6.23 1.33 10.28
N GLY A 35 -5.63 0.15 10.43
CA GLY A 35 -5.06 -0.58 9.31
C GLY A 35 -6.10 -0.95 8.28
N LEU A 36 -7.27 -1.43 8.70
CA LEU A 36 -8.35 -1.76 7.80
C LEU A 36 -8.91 -0.54 7.09
N LEU A 37 -9.07 0.58 7.82
CA LEU A 37 -9.54 1.83 7.22
C LEU A 37 -8.57 2.34 6.18
N HIS A 38 -7.27 2.25 6.46
CA HIS A 38 -6.24 2.65 5.49
C HIS A 38 -6.35 1.83 4.21
N LYS A 39 -6.52 0.51 4.33
CA LYS A 39 -6.65 -0.36 3.17
C LYS A 39 -7.94 -0.11 2.40
N CYS A 40 -9.04 0.17 3.10
CA CYS A 40 -10.29 0.54 2.45
C CYS A 40 -10.14 1.86 1.70
N ALA A 41 -9.44 2.84 2.28
CA ALA A 41 -9.19 4.12 1.62
C ALA A 41 -8.37 3.91 0.35
N SER A 42 -7.36 3.04 0.39
CA SER A 42 -6.56 2.72 -0.79
C SER A 42 -7.41 2.11 -1.90
N ALA A 43 -8.31 1.18 -1.55
CA ALA A 43 -9.21 0.57 -2.52
C ALA A 43 -10.14 1.62 -3.14
N LEU A 44 -10.64 2.54 -2.33
CA LEU A 44 -11.52 3.61 -2.83
C LEU A 44 -10.76 4.56 -3.76
N CYS A 45 -9.49 4.83 -3.48
CA CYS A 45 -8.67 5.63 -4.38
C CYS A 45 -8.52 4.98 -5.75
N ILE A 46 -8.33 3.66 -5.78
CA ILE A 46 -8.22 2.92 -7.03
C ILE A 46 -9.54 3.00 -7.80
N VAL A 47 -10.67 2.81 -7.11
CA VAL A 47 -11.99 2.93 -7.73
C VAL A 47 -12.17 4.34 -8.31
N PHE A 48 -11.78 5.36 -7.57
CA PHE A 48 -11.83 6.74 -8.04
C PHE A 48 -11.03 6.90 -9.34
N GLY A 49 -9.80 6.36 -9.36
CA GLY A 49 -8.95 6.43 -10.55
C GLY A 49 -9.56 5.73 -11.75
N VAL A 50 -10.18 4.56 -11.54
CA VAL A 50 -10.84 3.82 -12.61
C VAL A 50 -12.01 4.64 -13.16
N ILE A 51 -12.80 5.26 -12.29
CA ILE A 51 -13.93 6.09 -12.72
C ILE A 51 -13.44 7.29 -13.53
N VAL A 52 -12.35 7.94 -13.08
CA VAL A 52 -11.78 9.07 -13.82
C VAL A 52 -11.31 8.62 -15.20
N ASP A 53 -10.58 7.51 -15.28
CA ASP A 53 -10.08 7.00 -16.56
C ASP A 53 -11.21 6.67 -17.51
N TYR A 54 -12.25 6.03 -17.01
CA TYR A 54 -13.41 5.70 -17.82
C TYR A 54 -14.15 6.96 -18.28
N GLY A 55 -14.33 7.91 -17.37
CA GLY A 55 -15.05 9.16 -17.67
C GLY A 55 -14.34 10.01 -18.71
N GLN A 56 -13.00 9.95 -18.76
CA GLN A 56 -12.24 10.72 -19.75
C GLN A 56 -12.52 10.28 -21.19
N GLN A 57 -13.07 9.10 -21.39
CA GLN A 57 -13.47 8.64 -22.73
C GLN A 57 -14.68 9.40 -23.25
N PHE A 58 -15.44 10.02 -22.38
CA PHE A 58 -16.70 10.69 -22.74
C PHE A 58 -16.64 12.19 -22.54
N VAL A 59 -15.83 12.66 -21.60
CA VAL A 59 -15.72 14.08 -21.27
C VAL A 59 -14.24 14.43 -21.16
N ASP A 60 -13.84 15.48 -21.87
CA ASP A 60 -12.47 15.98 -21.79
C ASP A 60 -12.30 16.82 -20.53
N ILE A 61 -11.61 16.27 -19.54
CA ILE A 61 -11.36 16.98 -18.28
C ILE A 61 -9.91 17.45 -18.18
N GLY A 62 -9.15 17.33 -19.29
CA GLY A 62 -7.81 17.88 -19.37
C GLY A 62 -6.71 17.06 -18.70
N ILE A 63 -7.03 15.84 -18.28
CA ILE A 63 -6.03 14.94 -17.66
C ILE A 63 -5.60 13.92 -18.70
N ASN A 64 -4.30 13.90 -19.03
CA ASN A 64 -3.77 13.04 -20.08
C ASN A 64 -2.92 11.88 -19.56
N ILE A 65 -3.14 11.49 -18.32
CA ILE A 65 -2.41 10.37 -17.71
C ILE A 65 -3.38 9.28 -17.27
N PRO A 66 -2.93 8.01 -17.21
CA PRO A 66 -3.76 6.94 -16.67
C PRO A 66 -3.82 7.06 -15.15
N VAL A 67 -4.89 7.64 -14.63
CA VAL A 67 -5.02 7.98 -13.22
C VAL A 67 -5.00 6.73 -12.35
N ALA A 68 -5.75 5.68 -12.74
CA ALA A 68 -5.78 4.44 -11.95
C ALA A 68 -4.40 3.81 -11.84
N SER A 69 -3.64 3.78 -12.95
CA SER A 69 -2.29 3.20 -12.94
C SER A 69 -1.35 4.00 -12.06
N ALA A 70 -1.44 5.33 -12.11
CA ALA A 70 -0.61 6.20 -11.28
C ALA A 70 -0.91 5.98 -9.79
N ILE A 71 -2.20 5.87 -9.44
CA ILE A 71 -2.61 5.59 -8.06
C ILE A 71 -2.10 4.23 -7.62
N CYS A 72 -2.26 3.21 -8.45
CA CYS A 72 -1.77 1.86 -8.15
C CYS A 72 -0.26 1.85 -7.90
N GLY A 73 0.50 2.55 -8.74
CA GLY A 73 1.95 2.64 -8.57
C GLY A 73 2.32 3.27 -7.23
N PHE A 74 1.64 4.35 -6.86
CA PHE A 74 1.87 5.03 -5.58
C PHE A 74 1.54 4.11 -4.41
N ILE A 75 0.40 3.41 -4.47
CA ILE A 75 -0.01 2.48 -3.43
C ILE A 75 1.00 1.35 -3.28
N ILE A 76 1.50 0.80 -4.40
CA ILE A 76 2.51 -0.25 -4.37
C ILE A 76 3.76 0.22 -3.64
N LEU A 77 4.23 1.44 -3.94
CA LEU A 77 5.41 1.99 -3.27
C LEU A 77 5.18 2.16 -1.77
N MET A 78 4.01 2.66 -1.38
CA MET A 78 3.67 2.80 0.03
C MET A 78 3.63 1.44 0.73
N GLU A 79 3.01 0.45 0.09
CA GLU A 79 2.90 -0.89 0.68
C GLU A 79 4.28 -1.54 0.78
N CYS A 80 5.15 -1.34 -0.23
CA CYS A 80 6.53 -1.82 -0.16
C CYS A 80 7.25 -1.26 1.07
N GLY A 81 7.12 0.04 1.31
CA GLY A 81 7.73 0.67 2.48
C GLY A 81 7.23 0.07 3.78
N SER A 82 5.92 -0.12 3.88
CA SER A 82 5.31 -0.71 5.07
C SER A 82 5.75 -2.16 5.29
N ILE A 83 5.78 -2.95 4.21
CA ILE A 83 6.21 -4.36 4.28
C ILE A 83 7.65 -4.45 4.76
N ILE A 84 8.53 -3.64 4.19
CA ILE A 84 9.94 -3.64 4.56
C ILE A 84 10.11 -3.25 6.02
N GLU A 85 9.35 -2.26 6.48
CA GLU A 85 9.38 -1.87 7.89
C GLU A 85 8.89 -3.00 8.79
N ASN A 86 7.81 -3.67 8.40
CA ASN A 86 7.26 -4.78 9.19
C ASN A 86 8.27 -5.92 9.28
N ILE A 87 8.89 -6.29 8.16
CA ILE A 87 9.90 -7.34 8.13
C ILE A 87 11.12 -6.94 8.97
N GLY A 88 11.54 -5.68 8.86
CA GLY A 88 12.65 -5.16 9.62
C GLY A 88 12.39 -5.17 11.13
N ALA A 89 11.13 -4.95 11.53
CA ALA A 89 10.75 -5.02 12.94
C ALA A 89 10.76 -6.46 13.46
N ILE A 90 10.42 -7.41 12.59
CA ILE A 90 10.44 -8.83 12.95
C ILE A 90 11.88 -9.34 13.03
N ASN A 91 12.70 -9.00 12.06
CA ASN A 91 14.10 -9.39 12.01
C ASN A 91 14.91 -8.33 11.26
N PRO A 92 15.61 -7.44 11.99
CA PRO A 92 16.33 -6.32 11.36
C PRO A 92 17.43 -6.72 10.38
N GLU A 93 17.93 -7.96 10.46
CA GLU A 93 19.04 -8.40 9.63
C GLU A 93 18.62 -9.02 8.30
N ILE A 94 17.34 -9.28 8.11
CA ILE A 94 16.84 -9.94 6.89
C ILE A 94 16.94 -9.02 5.67
N MET A 95 16.61 -7.74 5.83
CA MET A 95 16.51 -6.83 4.71
C MET A 95 17.75 -5.96 4.59
N PRO A 96 18.40 -5.90 3.39
CA PRO A 96 19.56 -5.03 3.19
C PRO A 96 19.24 -3.57 3.49
N THR A 97 20.21 -2.88 4.08
CA THR A 97 20.05 -1.48 4.49
C THR A 97 19.68 -0.57 3.31
N LYS A 98 20.29 -0.80 2.14
CA LYS A 98 20.03 0.04 0.96
C LYS A 98 18.56 -0.05 0.53
N ILE A 99 17.98 -1.25 0.59
CA ILE A 99 16.58 -1.43 0.22
C ILE A 99 15.68 -0.74 1.22
N ARG A 100 15.99 -0.86 2.52
CA ARG A 100 15.22 -0.18 3.56
C ARG A 100 15.26 1.33 3.37
N GLU A 101 16.42 1.89 3.08
CA GLU A 101 16.56 3.31 2.87
C GLU A 101 15.80 3.78 1.64
N LEU A 102 15.86 2.98 0.56
CA LEU A 102 15.18 3.33 -0.68
C LEU A 102 13.67 3.48 -0.48
N PHE A 103 13.05 2.55 0.23
CA PHE A 103 11.61 2.56 0.41
C PHE A 103 11.11 3.35 1.62
N SER A 104 11.99 3.74 2.53
CA SER A 104 11.58 4.48 3.72
C SER A 104 10.96 5.84 3.39
N LYS A 105 11.38 6.45 2.29
CA LYS A 105 10.86 7.75 1.88
C LYS A 105 9.46 7.67 1.28
N PHE A 106 8.95 6.49 0.98
CA PHE A 106 7.58 6.29 0.47
C PHE A 106 6.61 5.88 1.54
N LYS A 107 7.09 5.71 2.76
CA LYS A 107 6.28 5.36 3.89
C LYS A 107 5.82 6.63 4.60
N GLU A 108 4.61 6.61 5.08
CA GLU A 108 4.09 7.70 5.89
C GLU A 108 4.30 7.50 7.37
#